data_9718c4af497a31f18bdef5f65b82bce7
#
_entry.id   9718c4af497a31f18bdef5f65b82bce7
#
_cell.length_a   1.000
_cell.length_b   1.000
_cell.length_c   1.000
_cell.angle_alpha   90.00
_cell.angle_beta   90.00
_cell.angle_gamma   90.00
#
_symmetry.space_group_name_H-M   'P 1'
#
loop_
_entity.id
_entity.type
_entity.pdbx_description
1 polymer ?
#
loop_
_entity_poly.entity_id
_entity_poly.type
_entity_poly.pdbx_seq_one_letter_code
_entity_poly.pdbx_strand_id
1 'polypeptide(L)'
;MWMRDVPLADLTRWKIGGSAPALARAHSESELRELLSDLHGQSVRVLGKGANLLIADDGPGCAVIVLEGEFKRFELRADTIHSGAGAPISSVVQSARRAAREGLWILEAVPGSVGGALRMNAGTAETGLWDLVVWAEAMWPSGRRERLRRDDVRPRYRGIDLDPEAVFLWTEIMAPPGDAEWIEREHRERREAKLEAQVYDLPTCGSTWKNPAPPAPSAWKLVDRVGMRGARRGDAQVSTKHANFIVNLGRARARDVVELMAETRRRVLRETGVALEPEIQFWGFSDDVLRELGALS
;
A
#
# COMPACT_ATOMS: atom_id res chain seq x y z
N MET A 1 16.48 -11.18 -15.62
CA MET A 1 15.95 -11.18 -17.02
C MET A 1 14.59 -10.47 -17.04
N TRP A 2 14.34 -9.61 -18.05
CA TRP A 2 13.08 -8.89 -18.24
C TRP A 2 12.08 -9.72 -19.06
N MET A 3 10.88 -9.88 -18.53
CA MET A 3 9.70 -10.39 -19.27
C MET A 3 8.96 -9.21 -19.91
N ARG A 4 8.39 -9.39 -21.08
CA ARG A 4 7.68 -8.34 -21.82
C ARG A 4 6.17 -8.53 -21.74
N ASP A 5 5.42 -7.42 -21.79
CA ASP A 5 3.94 -7.37 -21.88
C ASP A 5 3.26 -8.23 -20.80
N VAL A 6 3.71 -8.11 -19.56
CA VAL A 6 3.25 -8.94 -18.44
C VAL A 6 1.97 -8.39 -17.83
N PRO A 7 0.85 -9.14 -17.85
CA PRO A 7 -0.40 -8.75 -17.20
C PRO A 7 -0.19 -8.55 -15.69
N LEU A 8 -0.63 -7.41 -15.14
CA LEU A 8 -0.44 -7.06 -13.74
C LEU A 8 -1.68 -7.31 -12.86
N ALA A 9 -2.84 -7.54 -13.44
CA ALA A 9 -4.08 -7.75 -12.69
C ALA A 9 -3.92 -8.83 -11.61
N ASP A 10 -3.31 -9.96 -11.95
CA ASP A 10 -3.10 -11.06 -11.00
C ASP A 10 -2.08 -10.77 -9.89
N LEU A 11 -1.27 -9.74 -10.08
CA LEU A 11 -0.29 -9.28 -9.10
C LEU A 11 -0.86 -8.20 -8.16
N THR A 12 -2.09 -7.72 -8.40
CA THR A 12 -2.78 -6.76 -7.54
C THR A 12 -3.89 -7.44 -6.72
N ARG A 13 -4.16 -6.92 -5.53
CA ARG A 13 -5.28 -7.41 -4.71
C ARG A 13 -6.65 -7.09 -5.31
N TRP A 14 -6.74 -6.03 -6.06
CA TRP A 14 -7.99 -5.67 -6.76
C TRP A 14 -8.29 -6.53 -7.98
N LYS A 15 -7.28 -7.28 -8.45
CA LYS A 15 -7.37 -8.02 -9.72
C LYS A 15 -7.71 -7.11 -10.91
N ILE A 16 -7.16 -5.89 -10.88
CA ILE A 16 -7.31 -4.86 -11.91
C ILE A 16 -5.93 -4.35 -12.30
N GLY A 17 -5.74 -4.05 -13.58
CA GLY A 17 -4.53 -3.45 -14.13
C GLY A 17 -4.14 -4.04 -15.48
N GLY A 18 -3.67 -3.18 -16.36
CA GLY A 18 -3.10 -3.56 -17.66
C GLY A 18 -1.71 -4.18 -17.55
N SER A 19 -1.08 -4.42 -18.68
CA SER A 19 0.24 -5.06 -18.75
C SER A 19 1.39 -4.08 -18.51
N ALA A 20 2.42 -4.53 -17.81
CA ALA A 20 3.70 -3.82 -17.77
C ALA A 20 4.47 -4.07 -19.05
N PRO A 21 5.07 -3.03 -19.69
CA PRO A 21 5.92 -3.19 -20.85
C PRO A 21 7.14 -4.09 -20.58
N ALA A 22 7.61 -4.08 -19.33
CA ALA A 22 8.66 -4.95 -18.84
C ALA A 22 8.47 -5.24 -17.35
N LEU A 23 8.65 -6.50 -16.95
CA LEU A 23 8.65 -6.93 -15.55
C LEU A 23 9.85 -7.83 -15.28
N ALA A 24 10.54 -7.58 -14.17
CA ALA A 24 11.60 -8.45 -13.69
C ALA A 24 11.40 -8.81 -12.20
N ARG A 25 11.98 -9.94 -11.80
CA ARG A 25 12.06 -10.37 -10.40
C ARG A 25 13.51 -10.29 -9.94
N ALA A 26 13.77 -9.54 -8.88
CA ALA A 26 15.09 -9.44 -8.27
C ALA A 26 15.14 -10.36 -7.04
N HIS A 27 16.05 -11.31 -7.02
CA HIS A 27 16.22 -12.27 -5.93
C HIS A 27 17.39 -11.92 -5.00
N SER A 28 18.26 -10.99 -5.44
CA SER A 28 19.41 -10.49 -4.68
C SER A 28 19.67 -9.01 -5.00
N GLU A 29 20.46 -8.35 -4.15
CA GLU A 29 20.89 -6.97 -4.39
C GLU A 29 21.72 -6.82 -5.67
N SER A 30 22.53 -7.82 -6.01
CA SER A 30 23.29 -7.80 -7.26
C SER A 30 22.37 -7.83 -8.48
N GLU A 31 21.39 -8.73 -8.49
CA GLU A 31 20.37 -8.78 -9.56
C GLU A 31 19.58 -7.47 -9.65
N LEU A 32 19.18 -6.90 -8.50
CA LEU A 32 18.46 -5.62 -8.50
C LEU A 32 19.30 -4.50 -9.11
N ARG A 33 20.58 -4.43 -8.75
CA ARG A 33 21.51 -3.42 -9.29
C ARG A 33 21.66 -3.56 -10.80
N GLU A 34 21.82 -4.79 -11.31
CA GLU A 34 21.87 -5.08 -12.74
C GLU A 34 20.60 -4.64 -13.43
N LEU A 35 19.41 -5.02 -12.91
CA LEU A 35 18.12 -4.64 -13.47
C LEU A 35 17.92 -3.11 -13.50
N LEU A 36 18.32 -2.40 -12.45
CA LEU A 36 18.24 -0.93 -12.44
C LEU A 36 19.19 -0.28 -13.46
N SER A 37 20.41 -0.86 -13.63
CA SER A 37 21.37 -0.39 -14.63
C SER A 37 20.87 -0.60 -16.06
N ASP A 38 20.18 -1.71 -16.33
CA ASP A 38 19.62 -2.03 -17.65
C ASP A 38 18.54 -1.06 -18.13
N LEU A 39 17.95 -0.30 -17.21
CA LEU A 39 16.86 0.62 -17.54
C LEU A 39 17.30 1.88 -18.29
N HIS A 40 18.59 2.23 -18.27
CA HIS A 40 19.15 3.38 -19.00
C HIS A 40 18.34 4.68 -18.85
N GLY A 41 17.87 4.98 -17.64
CA GLY A 41 17.08 6.18 -17.34
C GLY A 41 15.57 6.03 -17.60
N GLN A 42 15.07 4.87 -17.96
CA GLN A 42 13.64 4.62 -18.00
C GLN A 42 13.07 4.56 -16.59
N SER A 43 11.85 5.07 -16.41
CA SER A 43 11.19 5.02 -15.11
C SER A 43 10.87 3.58 -14.69
N VAL A 44 10.97 3.33 -13.40
CA VAL A 44 10.73 2.03 -12.78
C VAL A 44 9.83 2.17 -11.55
N ARG A 45 9.02 1.15 -11.30
CA ARG A 45 8.24 1.02 -10.08
C ARG A 45 8.48 -0.36 -9.46
N VAL A 46 8.47 -0.40 -8.14
CA VAL A 46 8.54 -1.66 -7.40
C VAL A 46 7.14 -2.08 -6.99
N LEU A 47 6.72 -3.24 -7.48
CA LEU A 47 5.44 -3.83 -7.11
C LEU A 47 5.63 -4.78 -5.92
N GLY A 48 5.03 -4.43 -4.79
CA GLY A 48 4.92 -5.32 -3.64
C GLY A 48 3.80 -6.35 -3.85
N LYS A 49 2.82 -6.38 -2.95
CA LYS A 49 1.63 -7.24 -3.07
C LYS A 49 0.43 -6.57 -3.76
N GLY A 50 0.62 -5.40 -4.38
CA GLY A 50 -0.44 -4.64 -5.04
C GLY A 50 -1.65 -4.37 -4.15
N ALA A 51 -1.41 -4.16 -2.84
CA ALA A 51 -2.48 -4.11 -1.83
C ALA A 51 -3.13 -2.73 -1.69
N ASN A 52 -2.49 -1.69 -2.20
CA ASN A 52 -2.96 -0.29 -2.14
C ASN A 52 -2.70 0.43 -3.47
N LEU A 53 -3.02 -0.22 -4.59
CA LEU A 53 -2.61 0.23 -5.91
C LEU A 53 -3.72 -0.01 -6.93
N LEU A 54 -4.02 1.02 -7.73
CA LEU A 54 -4.78 0.94 -8.97
C LEU A 54 -3.83 1.17 -10.14
N ILE A 55 -3.80 0.23 -11.08
CA ILE A 55 -3.02 0.33 -12.32
C ILE A 55 -4.00 0.59 -13.46
N ALA A 56 -3.68 1.54 -14.34
CA ALA A 56 -4.50 1.87 -15.50
C ALA A 56 -4.74 0.64 -16.42
N ASP A 57 -5.83 0.65 -17.17
CA ASP A 57 -6.16 -0.44 -18.11
C ASP A 57 -5.09 -0.63 -19.19
N ASP A 58 -4.39 0.45 -19.58
CA ASP A 58 -3.27 0.44 -20.52
C ASP A 58 -1.91 0.09 -19.87
N GLY A 59 -1.92 -0.22 -18.57
CA GLY A 59 -0.73 -0.55 -17.78
C GLY A 59 -0.07 0.63 -17.08
N PRO A 60 1.07 0.41 -16.38
CA PRO A 60 1.73 1.41 -15.54
C PRO A 60 2.55 2.46 -16.31
N GLY A 61 2.79 2.28 -17.61
CA GLY A 61 3.63 3.15 -18.42
C GLY A 61 5.13 3.10 -18.10
N CYS A 62 5.57 2.14 -17.27
CA CYS A 62 6.96 2.00 -16.82
C CYS A 62 7.35 0.54 -16.61
N ALA A 63 8.64 0.28 -16.46
CA ALA A 63 9.13 -1.03 -16.05
C ALA A 63 8.72 -1.34 -14.59
N VAL A 64 8.50 -2.62 -14.30
CA VAL A 64 8.10 -3.09 -12.97
C VAL A 64 9.11 -4.10 -12.43
N ILE A 65 9.56 -3.91 -11.20
CA ILE A 65 10.40 -4.87 -10.46
C ILE A 65 9.60 -5.45 -9.30
N VAL A 66 9.71 -6.75 -9.08
CA VAL A 66 9.21 -7.44 -7.90
C VAL A 66 10.39 -7.96 -7.08
N LEU A 67 10.41 -7.64 -5.78
CA LEU A 67 11.46 -8.12 -4.87
C LEU A 67 11.11 -9.53 -4.36
N GLU A 68 12.00 -10.47 -4.61
CA GLU A 68 11.88 -11.89 -4.27
C GLU A 68 13.11 -12.37 -3.47
N GLY A 69 13.31 -13.66 -3.34
CA GLY A 69 14.51 -14.26 -2.77
C GLY A 69 14.91 -13.72 -1.41
N GLU A 70 16.10 -13.13 -1.31
CA GLU A 70 16.62 -12.59 -0.04
C GLU A 70 15.77 -11.47 0.53
N PHE A 71 15.15 -10.64 -0.31
CA PHE A 71 14.28 -9.54 0.13
C PHE A 71 13.00 -9.99 0.85
N LYS A 72 12.66 -11.28 0.80
CA LYS A 72 11.54 -11.84 1.57
C LYS A 72 11.93 -12.36 2.94
N ARG A 73 13.23 -12.38 3.26
CA ARG A 73 13.74 -12.87 4.54
C ARG A 73 13.51 -11.82 5.63
N PHE A 74 13.33 -12.30 6.84
CA PHE A 74 13.33 -11.47 8.06
C PHE A 74 13.84 -12.30 9.23
N GLU A 75 14.36 -11.61 10.24
CA GLU A 75 14.97 -12.19 11.43
C GLU A 75 14.57 -11.42 12.67
N LEU A 76 14.18 -12.15 13.71
CA LEU A 76 13.95 -11.59 15.03
C LEU A 76 15.31 -11.45 15.75
N ARG A 77 15.60 -10.24 16.24
CA ARG A 77 16.79 -9.92 17.04
C ARG A 77 16.41 -9.61 18.48
N ALA A 78 17.37 -9.22 19.30
CA ALA A 78 17.10 -8.94 20.73
C ALA A 78 15.89 -8.01 20.93
N ASP A 79 15.92 -6.79 20.41
CA ASP A 79 14.86 -5.77 20.56
C ASP A 79 14.29 -5.30 19.23
N THR A 80 14.68 -5.92 18.12
CA THR A 80 14.31 -5.47 16.78
C THR A 80 13.94 -6.64 15.87
N ILE A 81 13.41 -6.29 14.69
CA ILE A 81 13.22 -7.20 13.57
C ILE A 81 13.96 -6.62 12.38
N HIS A 82 14.95 -7.37 11.88
CA HIS A 82 15.58 -7.10 10.59
C HIS A 82 14.74 -7.71 9.49
N SER A 83 14.32 -6.94 8.47
CA SER A 83 13.42 -7.43 7.42
C SER A 83 13.79 -6.90 6.05
N GLY A 84 13.72 -7.78 5.06
CA GLY A 84 13.72 -7.36 3.66
C GLY A 84 12.40 -6.71 3.25
N ALA A 85 12.48 -5.77 2.31
CA ALA A 85 11.32 -5.00 1.85
C ALA A 85 10.28 -5.83 1.10
N GLY A 86 10.66 -6.97 0.52
CA GLY A 86 9.76 -7.93 -0.12
C GLY A 86 9.03 -8.87 0.86
N ALA A 87 9.39 -8.87 2.15
CA ALA A 87 8.76 -9.73 3.16
C ALA A 87 7.26 -9.42 3.29
N PRO A 88 6.39 -10.45 3.38
CA PRO A 88 4.97 -10.24 3.66
C PRO A 88 4.76 -9.67 5.07
N ILE A 89 4.03 -8.56 5.19
CA ILE A 89 3.72 -7.95 6.50
C ILE A 89 3.09 -8.98 7.43
N SER A 90 2.14 -9.76 6.95
CA SER A 90 1.44 -10.78 7.74
C SER A 90 2.39 -11.80 8.38
N SER A 91 3.46 -12.19 7.66
CA SER A 91 4.46 -13.13 8.18
C SER A 91 5.31 -12.50 9.28
N VAL A 92 5.74 -11.24 9.09
CA VAL A 92 6.52 -10.49 10.08
C VAL A 92 5.69 -10.25 11.35
N VAL A 93 4.46 -9.75 11.21
CA VAL A 93 3.52 -9.50 12.32
C VAL A 93 3.21 -10.79 13.09
N GLN A 94 2.93 -11.89 12.38
CA GLN A 94 2.62 -13.17 13.02
C GLN A 94 3.83 -13.73 13.79
N SER A 95 5.05 -13.58 13.25
CA SER A 95 6.26 -14.00 13.93
C SER A 95 6.55 -13.15 15.17
N ALA A 96 6.37 -11.82 15.07
CA ALA A 96 6.49 -10.91 16.20
C ALA A 96 5.51 -11.27 17.32
N ARG A 97 4.23 -11.47 16.99
CA ARG A 97 3.19 -11.88 17.94
C ARG A 97 3.54 -13.18 18.68
N ARG A 98 3.93 -14.23 17.92
CA ARG A 98 4.31 -15.54 18.50
C ARG A 98 5.52 -15.45 19.44
N ALA A 99 6.42 -14.51 19.18
CA ALA A 99 7.61 -14.25 20.00
C ALA A 99 7.38 -13.19 21.06
N ALA A 100 6.12 -12.81 21.33
CA ALA A 100 5.73 -11.77 22.28
C ALA A 100 6.52 -10.46 22.10
N ARG A 101 6.54 -9.92 20.84
CA ARG A 101 7.20 -8.67 20.50
C ARG A 101 6.20 -7.51 20.41
N GLU A 102 6.53 -6.40 21.00
CA GLU A 102 5.69 -5.19 21.01
C GLU A 102 5.71 -4.42 19.67
N GLY A 103 4.76 -3.50 19.53
CA GLY A 103 4.70 -2.48 18.50
C GLY A 103 3.99 -2.93 17.20
N LEU A 104 4.18 -4.15 16.72
CA LEU A 104 3.69 -4.57 15.41
C LEU A 104 2.17 -4.83 15.33
N TRP A 105 1.43 -4.74 16.44
CA TRP A 105 -0.03 -4.77 16.45
C TRP A 105 -0.66 -3.67 15.56
N ILE A 106 0.04 -2.54 15.34
CA ILE A 106 -0.41 -1.48 14.43
C ILE A 106 -0.60 -1.97 12.99
N LEU A 107 0.13 -3.01 12.60
CA LEU A 107 0.08 -3.63 11.29
C LEU A 107 -0.81 -4.89 11.23
N GLU A 108 -1.52 -5.24 12.32
CA GLU A 108 -2.41 -6.41 12.31
C GLU A 108 -3.47 -6.27 11.21
N ALA A 109 -3.63 -7.34 10.43
CA ALA A 109 -4.51 -7.41 9.25
C ALA A 109 -4.23 -6.34 8.16
N VAL A 110 -3.06 -5.69 8.16
CA VAL A 110 -2.61 -4.86 7.04
C VAL A 110 -2.02 -5.77 5.97
N PRO A 111 -2.56 -5.77 4.75
CA PRO A 111 -2.00 -6.55 3.65
C PRO A 111 -0.80 -5.83 3.02
N GLY A 112 0.10 -6.61 2.40
CA GLY A 112 1.18 -6.00 1.63
C GLY A 112 2.56 -6.56 1.95
N SER A 113 3.59 -5.88 1.48
CA SER A 113 5.00 -6.12 1.79
C SER A 113 5.53 -5.04 2.73
N VAL A 114 6.61 -5.33 3.43
CA VAL A 114 7.30 -4.39 4.32
C VAL A 114 7.70 -3.11 3.57
N GLY A 115 8.25 -3.21 2.35
CA GLY A 115 8.59 -2.03 1.52
C GLY A 115 7.37 -1.18 1.16
N GLY A 116 6.22 -1.81 0.87
CA GLY A 116 4.96 -1.10 0.67
C GLY A 116 4.47 -0.41 1.95
N ALA A 117 4.62 -1.05 3.10
CA ALA A 117 4.29 -0.47 4.41
C ALA A 117 5.19 0.73 4.75
N LEU A 118 6.49 0.65 4.46
CA LEU A 118 7.42 1.77 4.60
C LEU A 118 7.00 2.95 3.71
N ARG A 119 6.70 2.70 2.42
CA ARG A 119 6.29 3.72 1.46
C ARG A 119 5.01 4.44 1.87
N MET A 120 4.07 3.71 2.43
CA MET A 120 2.77 4.22 2.85
C MET A 120 2.73 4.68 4.30
N ASN A 121 3.81 4.56 5.07
CA ASN A 121 3.80 4.72 6.51
C ASN A 121 2.58 4.02 7.12
N ALA A 122 2.44 2.71 6.81
CA ALA A 122 1.27 1.94 7.20
C ALA A 122 1.14 1.83 8.72
N GLY A 123 -0.09 1.83 9.24
CA GLY A 123 -0.34 1.79 10.68
C GLY A 123 -1.77 2.18 11.03
N THR A 124 -1.95 2.76 12.21
CA THR A 124 -3.21 3.37 12.68
C THR A 124 -3.32 4.83 12.20
N ALA A 125 -4.29 5.57 12.73
CA ALA A 125 -4.38 7.01 12.49
C ALA A 125 -3.30 7.80 13.28
N GLU A 126 -2.93 7.28 14.45
CA GLU A 126 -2.02 7.93 15.40
C GLU A 126 -0.56 7.48 15.23
N THR A 127 -0.35 6.21 14.85
CA THR A 127 0.99 5.60 14.81
C THR A 127 1.23 4.94 13.47
N GLY A 128 2.28 5.35 12.78
CA GLY A 128 2.74 4.74 11.54
C GLY A 128 3.95 3.83 11.73
N LEU A 129 4.27 3.05 10.71
CA LEU A 129 5.43 2.14 10.76
C LEU A 129 6.75 2.89 11.05
N TRP A 130 6.91 4.11 10.51
CA TRP A 130 8.11 4.92 10.74
C TRP A 130 8.31 5.38 12.19
N ASP A 131 7.32 5.26 13.05
CA ASP A 131 7.48 5.48 14.48
C ASP A 131 8.22 4.30 15.17
N LEU A 132 8.27 3.14 14.50
CA LEU A 132 8.99 1.95 14.96
C LEU A 132 10.28 1.68 14.17
N VAL A 133 10.48 2.32 13.01
CA VAL A 133 11.66 2.10 12.16
C VAL A 133 12.90 2.73 12.78
N VAL A 134 13.91 1.92 13.05
CA VAL A 134 15.24 2.38 13.48
C VAL A 134 16.01 2.94 12.29
N TRP A 135 15.96 2.22 11.16
CA TRP A 135 16.48 2.63 9.86
C TRP A 135 15.82 1.80 8.74
N ALA A 136 15.81 2.36 7.55
CA ALA A 136 15.53 1.63 6.32
C ALA A 136 16.59 1.94 5.28
N GLU A 137 16.93 0.96 4.47
CA GLU A 137 17.91 1.12 3.41
C GLU A 137 17.22 1.16 2.07
N ALA A 138 17.60 2.13 1.23
CA ALA A 138 17.03 2.31 -0.10
C ALA A 138 18.13 2.42 -1.16
N MET A 139 17.80 1.99 -2.38
CA MET A 139 18.62 2.09 -3.57
C MET A 139 17.87 2.86 -4.65
N TRP A 140 18.54 3.75 -5.35
CA TRP A 140 18.02 4.48 -6.51
C TRP A 140 18.47 3.85 -7.83
N PRO A 141 17.79 4.14 -8.96
CA PRO A 141 18.24 3.69 -10.28
C PRO A 141 19.67 4.08 -10.64
N SER A 142 20.18 5.18 -10.08
CA SER A 142 21.59 5.59 -10.21
C SER A 142 22.60 4.66 -9.54
N GLY A 143 22.14 3.65 -8.78
CA GLY A 143 22.98 2.80 -7.94
C GLY A 143 23.33 3.41 -6.58
N ARG A 144 22.93 4.68 -6.33
CA ARG A 144 23.07 5.30 -5.01
C ARG A 144 22.31 4.48 -3.98
N ARG A 145 22.94 4.22 -2.83
CA ARG A 145 22.39 3.48 -1.71
C ARG A 145 22.51 4.31 -0.44
N GLU A 146 21.45 4.41 0.32
CA GLU A 146 21.44 5.19 1.56
C GLU A 146 20.66 4.46 2.65
N ARG A 147 21.11 4.68 3.88
CA ARG A 147 20.38 4.30 5.08
C ARG A 147 19.62 5.51 5.57
N LEU A 148 18.31 5.39 5.61
CA LEU A 148 17.37 6.44 5.95
C LEU A 148 16.83 6.24 7.36
N ARG A 149 16.66 7.32 8.09
CA ARG A 149 15.97 7.39 9.36
C ARG A 149 14.65 8.14 9.20
N ARG A 150 13.87 8.18 10.25
CA ARG A 150 12.55 8.82 10.26
C ARG A 150 12.59 10.25 9.74
N ASP A 151 13.57 11.06 10.19
CA ASP A 151 13.65 12.47 9.81
C ASP A 151 14.03 12.69 8.33
N ASP A 152 14.71 11.72 7.71
CA ASP A 152 15.09 11.79 6.30
C ASP A 152 13.88 11.62 5.37
N VAL A 153 12.80 10.99 5.83
CA VAL A 153 11.60 10.67 5.03
C VAL A 153 10.36 11.45 5.45
N ARG A 154 10.42 12.24 6.52
CA ARG A 154 9.31 13.08 7.01
C ARG A 154 7.95 12.38 6.95
N PRO A 155 7.74 11.31 7.72
CA PRO A 155 6.54 10.50 7.61
C PRO A 155 5.30 11.32 8.00
N ARG A 156 4.21 11.07 7.26
CA ARG A 156 2.89 11.64 7.48
C ARG A 156 1.83 10.54 7.41
N TYR A 157 0.60 10.89 7.72
CA TYR A 157 -0.51 9.94 7.58
C TYR A 157 -0.59 9.42 6.14
N ARG A 158 -0.41 8.12 5.97
CA ARG A 158 -0.43 7.40 4.68
C ARG A 158 0.57 7.93 3.64
N GLY A 159 1.79 8.21 4.09
CA GLY A 159 2.84 8.60 3.16
C GLY A 159 4.15 9.01 3.82
N ILE A 160 5.15 9.18 2.97
CA ILE A 160 6.48 9.71 3.30
C ILE A 160 6.91 10.68 2.21
N ASP A 161 7.90 11.50 2.54
CA ASP A 161 8.55 12.40 1.59
C ASP A 161 9.87 11.77 1.10
N LEU A 162 9.75 10.90 0.11
CA LEU A 162 10.88 10.20 -0.51
C LEU A 162 10.61 10.01 -1.99
N ASP A 163 11.65 10.21 -2.80
CA ASP A 163 11.67 9.96 -4.23
C ASP A 163 10.91 8.65 -4.56
N PRO A 164 9.92 8.69 -5.46
CA PRO A 164 9.13 7.51 -5.83
C PRO A 164 9.96 6.40 -6.49
N GLU A 165 11.12 6.72 -7.08
CA GLU A 165 12.02 5.73 -7.68
C GLU A 165 12.95 5.04 -6.67
N ALA A 166 13.01 5.52 -5.42
CA ALA A 166 13.77 4.86 -4.36
C ALA A 166 13.20 3.48 -4.05
N VAL A 167 14.00 2.45 -4.13
CA VAL A 167 13.66 1.05 -3.87
C VAL A 167 14.11 0.69 -2.46
N PHE A 168 13.18 0.45 -1.53
CA PHE A 168 13.53 -0.07 -0.22
C PHE A 168 14.08 -1.50 -0.34
N LEU A 169 15.18 -1.79 0.36
CA LEU A 169 15.87 -3.08 0.38
C LEU A 169 15.63 -3.80 1.71
N TRP A 170 16.04 -3.14 2.79
CA TRP A 170 16.07 -3.67 4.15
C TRP A 170 15.57 -2.63 5.14
N THR A 171 15.12 -3.11 6.30
CA THR A 171 14.76 -2.24 7.43
C THR A 171 15.03 -2.94 8.75
N GLU A 172 15.29 -2.13 9.78
CA GLU A 172 15.33 -2.55 11.17
C GLU A 172 14.15 -1.88 11.88
N ILE A 173 13.28 -2.70 12.47
CA ILE A 173 12.04 -2.25 13.12
C ILE A 173 12.15 -2.56 14.60
N MET A 174 11.90 -1.58 15.46
CA MET A 174 11.84 -1.75 16.91
C MET A 174 10.68 -2.69 17.29
N ALA A 175 11.01 -3.74 18.01
CA ALA A 175 10.07 -4.77 18.45
C ALA A 175 10.64 -5.48 19.71
N PRO A 176 10.73 -4.79 20.85
CA PRO A 176 11.25 -5.38 22.07
C PRO A 176 10.34 -6.49 22.60
N PRO A 177 10.87 -7.41 23.42
CA PRO A 177 10.03 -8.35 24.16
C PRO A 177 9.04 -7.62 25.06
N GLY A 178 7.82 -8.13 25.17
CA GLY A 178 6.77 -7.55 25.98
C GLY A 178 5.88 -8.59 26.65
N ASP A 179 4.80 -8.13 27.25
CA ASP A 179 3.81 -9.00 27.88
C ASP A 179 3.04 -9.84 26.85
N ALA A 180 3.23 -11.15 26.88
CA ALA A 180 2.66 -12.07 25.88
C ALA A 180 1.13 -12.07 25.88
N GLU A 181 0.48 -11.95 27.04
CA GLU A 181 -0.98 -11.97 27.15
C GLU A 181 -1.59 -10.67 26.61
N TRP A 182 -0.94 -9.54 26.95
CA TRP A 182 -1.36 -8.24 26.42
C TRP A 182 -1.21 -8.19 24.89
N ILE A 183 -0.06 -8.62 24.38
CA ILE A 183 0.24 -8.62 22.93
C ILE A 183 -0.79 -9.49 22.18
N GLU A 184 -1.04 -10.72 22.66
CA GLU A 184 -2.01 -11.62 22.04
C GLU A 184 -3.43 -11.04 22.05
N ARG A 185 -3.83 -10.41 23.15
CA ARG A 185 -5.13 -9.73 23.28
C ARG A 185 -5.26 -8.58 22.28
N GLU A 186 -4.26 -7.69 22.23
CA GLU A 186 -4.25 -6.52 21.35
C GLU A 186 -4.33 -6.91 19.87
N HIS A 187 -3.56 -7.91 19.44
CA HIS A 187 -3.62 -8.43 18.09
C HIS A 187 -4.98 -9.04 17.76
N ARG A 188 -5.55 -9.82 18.67
CA ARG A 188 -6.85 -10.47 18.49
C ARG A 188 -7.96 -9.44 18.34
N GLU A 189 -8.06 -8.49 19.28
CA GLU A 189 -9.11 -7.47 19.26
C GLU A 189 -9.09 -6.63 17.98
N ARG A 190 -7.89 -6.23 17.55
CA ARG A 190 -7.71 -5.48 16.30
C ARG A 190 -8.09 -6.31 15.08
N ARG A 191 -7.73 -7.57 15.06
CA ARG A 191 -8.08 -8.48 13.98
C ARG A 191 -9.58 -8.68 13.88
N GLU A 192 -10.24 -8.94 15.00
CA GLU A 192 -11.69 -9.11 15.07
C GLU A 192 -12.42 -7.85 14.60
N ALA A 193 -12.05 -6.69 15.13
CA ALA A 193 -12.64 -5.41 14.72
C ALA A 193 -12.46 -5.14 13.20
N LYS A 194 -11.30 -5.46 12.62
CA LYS A 194 -11.08 -5.30 11.18
C LYS A 194 -11.88 -6.31 10.36
N LEU A 195 -11.95 -7.57 10.77
CA LEU A 195 -12.73 -8.60 10.07
C LEU A 195 -14.22 -8.29 10.08
N GLU A 196 -14.74 -7.74 11.18
CA GLU A 196 -16.11 -7.29 11.27
C GLU A 196 -16.40 -6.10 10.35
N ALA A 197 -15.55 -5.07 10.38
CA ALA A 197 -15.79 -3.82 9.68
C ALA A 197 -15.45 -3.85 8.20
N GLN A 198 -14.42 -4.60 7.77
CA GLN A 198 -13.83 -4.49 6.44
C GLN A 198 -14.23 -5.65 5.51
N VAL A 199 -13.95 -5.48 4.21
CA VAL A 199 -14.25 -6.45 3.16
C VAL A 199 -13.03 -7.34 2.93
N TYR A 200 -13.21 -8.68 3.03
CA TYR A 200 -12.16 -9.67 2.81
C TYR A 200 -12.55 -10.75 1.79
N ASP A 201 -13.81 -10.86 1.46
CA ASP A 201 -14.42 -11.87 0.57
C ASP A 201 -14.40 -11.49 -0.91
N LEU A 202 -14.13 -10.22 -1.23
CA LEU A 202 -14.03 -9.72 -2.59
C LEU A 202 -12.69 -9.02 -2.84
N PRO A 203 -12.17 -9.04 -4.08
CA PRO A 203 -10.97 -8.29 -4.44
C PRO A 203 -11.15 -6.79 -4.19
N THR A 204 -10.25 -6.21 -3.40
CA THR A 204 -10.26 -4.78 -3.04
C THR A 204 -8.88 -4.33 -2.57
N CYS A 205 -8.56 -3.06 -2.69
CA CYS A 205 -7.34 -2.43 -2.13
C CYS A 205 -7.53 -1.83 -0.73
N GLY A 206 -8.62 -2.15 -0.04
CA GLY A 206 -8.92 -1.56 1.26
C GLY A 206 -9.57 -0.19 1.15
N SER A 207 -9.22 0.71 2.05
CA SER A 207 -9.76 2.07 2.06
C SER A 207 -9.38 2.84 0.80
N THR A 208 -10.38 3.36 0.10
CA THR A 208 -10.17 4.16 -1.11
C THR A 208 -9.76 5.59 -0.78
N TRP A 209 -10.31 6.16 0.29
CA TRP A 209 -10.12 7.54 0.71
C TRP A 209 -9.45 7.63 2.08
N LYS A 210 -8.55 8.59 2.24
CA LYS A 210 -8.03 8.98 3.56
C LYS A 210 -9.15 9.53 4.43
N ASN A 211 -9.05 9.32 5.73
CA ASN A 211 -9.93 10.04 6.65
C ASN A 211 -9.53 11.52 6.67
N PRO A 212 -10.49 12.44 6.48
CA PRO A 212 -10.23 13.85 6.66
C PRO A 212 -9.80 14.18 8.08
N ALA A 213 -9.11 15.31 8.26
CA ALA A 213 -8.75 15.80 9.59
C ALA A 213 -10.02 16.16 10.42
N PRO A 214 -9.99 15.94 11.74
CA PRO A 214 -11.07 16.43 12.63
C PRO A 214 -11.28 17.94 12.47
N PRO A 215 -12.53 18.43 12.60
CA PRO A 215 -13.72 17.72 13.08
C PRO A 215 -14.54 17.00 12.00
N ALA A 216 -14.03 16.88 10.77
CA ALA A 216 -14.78 16.22 9.69
C ALA A 216 -15.05 14.74 10.01
N PRO A 217 -16.20 14.18 9.59
CA PRO A 217 -16.48 12.76 9.75
C PRO A 217 -15.48 11.89 8.96
N SER A 218 -15.33 10.61 9.38
CA SER A 218 -14.53 9.63 8.63
C SER A 218 -15.03 9.46 7.19
N ALA A 219 -14.12 9.13 6.27
CA ALA A 219 -14.41 9.03 4.84
C ALA A 219 -15.60 8.10 4.54
N TRP A 220 -15.70 6.93 5.21
CA TRP A 220 -16.81 6.01 4.97
C TRP A 220 -18.17 6.61 5.33
N LYS A 221 -18.25 7.46 6.39
CA LYS A 221 -19.50 8.17 6.77
C LYS A 221 -19.89 9.21 5.72
N LEU A 222 -18.89 9.91 5.15
CA LEU A 222 -19.14 10.89 4.10
C LEU A 222 -19.63 10.21 2.82
N VAL A 223 -18.99 9.11 2.41
CA VAL A 223 -19.39 8.33 1.22
C VAL A 223 -20.79 7.73 1.39
N ASP A 224 -21.09 7.22 2.58
CA ASP A 224 -22.40 6.66 2.91
C ASP A 224 -23.50 7.73 2.91
N ARG A 225 -23.22 8.89 3.51
CA ARG A 225 -24.14 10.03 3.59
C ARG A 225 -24.62 10.51 2.22
N VAL A 226 -23.74 10.50 1.20
CA VAL A 226 -24.09 10.95 -0.16
C VAL A 226 -24.68 9.82 -1.04
N GLY A 227 -25.07 8.70 -0.43
CA GLY A 227 -25.77 7.59 -1.10
C GLY A 227 -24.90 6.82 -2.09
N MET A 228 -23.56 6.78 -1.89
CA MET A 228 -22.67 6.03 -2.78
C MET A 228 -22.51 4.55 -2.38
N ARG A 229 -22.94 4.12 -1.19
CA ARG A 229 -22.94 2.71 -0.80
C ARG A 229 -23.71 1.86 -1.81
N GLY A 230 -23.07 0.83 -2.35
CA GLY A 230 -23.65 -0.05 -3.38
C GLY A 230 -23.64 0.52 -4.80
N ALA A 231 -23.23 1.78 -5.00
CA ALA A 231 -23.11 2.38 -6.35
C ALA A 231 -22.15 1.56 -7.21
N ARG A 232 -22.48 1.39 -8.51
CA ARG A 232 -21.75 0.49 -9.41
C ARG A 232 -21.43 1.17 -10.75
N ARG A 233 -20.24 0.84 -11.30
CA ARG A 233 -19.85 1.11 -12.68
C ARG A 233 -19.17 -0.16 -13.22
N GLY A 234 -19.66 -0.72 -14.32
CA GLY A 234 -19.20 -2.02 -14.75
C GLY A 234 -19.28 -3.06 -13.63
N ASP A 235 -18.17 -3.72 -13.33
CA ASP A 235 -18.03 -4.64 -12.20
C ASP A 235 -17.31 -4.03 -10.99
N ALA A 236 -17.02 -2.73 -10.99
CA ALA A 236 -16.59 -2.01 -9.80
C ALA A 236 -17.81 -1.57 -8.97
N GLN A 237 -17.79 -1.79 -7.67
CA GLN A 237 -18.87 -1.42 -6.76
C GLN A 237 -18.33 -0.82 -5.46
N VAL A 238 -18.93 0.29 -5.02
CA VAL A 238 -18.76 0.75 -3.63
C VAL A 238 -19.39 -0.29 -2.72
N SER A 239 -18.59 -0.89 -1.85
CA SER A 239 -19.03 -2.02 -1.04
C SER A 239 -20.27 -1.72 -0.22
N THR A 240 -21.18 -2.67 -0.17
CA THR A 240 -22.38 -2.62 0.69
C THR A 240 -22.03 -2.83 2.17
N LYS A 241 -20.90 -3.46 2.48
CA LYS A 241 -20.42 -3.68 3.85
C LYS A 241 -19.71 -2.42 4.40
N HIS A 242 -18.80 -1.82 3.62
CA HIS A 242 -18.01 -0.68 4.06
C HIS A 242 -17.85 0.36 2.95
N ALA A 243 -18.50 1.51 3.08
CA ALA A 243 -18.63 2.51 2.01
C ALA A 243 -17.30 3.16 1.55
N ASN A 244 -16.19 3.02 2.31
CA ASN A 244 -14.87 3.46 1.87
C ASN A 244 -14.08 2.40 1.10
N PHE A 245 -14.73 1.28 0.72
CA PHE A 245 -14.11 0.22 -0.08
C PHE A 245 -14.80 0.13 -1.43
N ILE A 246 -14.01 0.04 -2.49
CA ILE A 246 -14.50 -0.35 -3.81
C ILE A 246 -14.05 -1.79 -4.06
N VAL A 247 -14.98 -2.63 -4.48
CA VAL A 247 -14.75 -4.06 -4.74
C VAL A 247 -14.84 -4.35 -6.22
N ASN A 248 -14.12 -5.36 -6.67
CA ASN A 248 -14.23 -5.92 -8.01
C ASN A 248 -15.15 -7.15 -7.94
N LEU A 249 -16.28 -7.09 -8.64
CA LEU A 249 -17.26 -8.19 -8.72
C LEU A 249 -16.87 -9.27 -9.75
N GLY A 250 -15.71 -9.12 -10.41
CA GLY A 250 -15.15 -10.11 -11.33
C GLY A 250 -14.39 -9.52 -12.50
N ARG A 251 -14.94 -8.56 -13.24
CA ARG A 251 -14.38 -7.99 -14.48
C ARG A 251 -14.27 -6.47 -14.44
N ALA A 252 -14.12 -5.87 -13.27
CA ALA A 252 -13.95 -4.42 -13.13
C ALA A 252 -12.69 -3.96 -13.86
N ARG A 253 -12.77 -2.82 -14.50
CA ARG A 253 -11.65 -2.13 -15.13
C ARG A 253 -11.20 -0.96 -14.26
N ALA A 254 -9.98 -0.50 -14.48
CA ALA A 254 -9.46 0.66 -13.76
C ALA A 254 -10.31 1.92 -13.99
N ARG A 255 -10.80 2.13 -15.20
CA ARG A 255 -11.74 3.22 -15.55
C ARG A 255 -13.04 3.18 -14.74
N ASP A 256 -13.59 1.98 -14.47
CA ASP A 256 -14.84 1.83 -13.72
C ASP A 256 -14.62 2.31 -12.26
N VAL A 257 -13.46 2.02 -11.68
CA VAL A 257 -13.05 2.48 -10.35
C VAL A 257 -12.86 3.99 -10.33
N VAL A 258 -12.15 4.56 -11.34
CA VAL A 258 -11.93 6.00 -11.48
C VAL A 258 -13.26 6.75 -11.57
N GLU A 259 -14.21 6.27 -12.38
CA GLU A 259 -15.54 6.89 -12.52
C GLU A 259 -16.31 6.90 -11.18
N LEU A 260 -16.29 5.78 -10.42
CA LEU A 260 -16.90 5.73 -9.08
C LEU A 260 -16.21 6.68 -8.10
N MET A 261 -14.89 6.77 -8.15
CA MET A 261 -14.14 7.69 -7.30
C MET A 261 -14.44 9.14 -7.63
N ALA A 262 -14.42 9.52 -8.92
CA ALA A 262 -14.73 10.87 -9.38
C ALA A 262 -16.15 11.29 -8.98
N GLU A 263 -17.13 10.41 -9.17
CA GLU A 263 -18.51 10.66 -8.76
C GLU A 263 -18.63 10.81 -7.24
N THR A 264 -18.01 9.91 -6.48
CA THR A 264 -18.00 9.97 -5.01
C THR A 264 -17.43 11.29 -4.51
N ARG A 265 -16.26 11.68 -4.99
CA ARG A 265 -15.57 12.91 -4.60
C ARG A 265 -16.40 14.14 -4.91
N ARG A 266 -16.99 14.23 -6.10
CA ARG A 266 -17.87 15.34 -6.50
C ARG A 266 -19.10 15.43 -5.62
N ARG A 267 -19.78 14.32 -5.29
CA ARG A 267 -20.96 14.31 -4.41
C ARG A 267 -20.60 14.74 -3.00
N VAL A 268 -19.55 14.18 -2.43
CA VAL A 268 -19.09 14.52 -1.07
C VAL A 268 -18.72 16.00 -0.99
N LEU A 269 -17.94 16.53 -1.93
CA LEU A 269 -17.58 17.94 -1.97
C LEU A 269 -18.83 18.84 -2.04
N ARG A 270 -19.75 18.54 -2.95
CA ARG A 270 -20.99 19.32 -3.13
C ARG A 270 -21.89 19.33 -1.90
N GLU A 271 -22.04 18.18 -1.23
CA GLU A 271 -23.02 18.03 -0.14
C GLU A 271 -22.46 18.33 1.25
N THR A 272 -21.15 18.25 1.42
CA THR A 272 -20.50 18.40 2.73
C THR A 272 -19.40 19.43 2.79
N GLY A 273 -18.95 19.96 1.64
CA GLY A 273 -17.80 20.87 1.56
C GLY A 273 -16.44 20.19 1.75
N VAL A 274 -16.41 18.87 1.99
CA VAL A 274 -15.16 18.13 2.23
C VAL A 274 -14.60 17.59 0.91
N ALA A 275 -13.36 17.95 0.59
CA ALA A 275 -12.61 17.38 -0.52
C ALA A 275 -11.93 16.08 -0.07
N LEU A 276 -12.42 14.93 -0.55
CA LEU A 276 -11.80 13.65 -0.26
C LEU A 276 -10.44 13.51 -0.99
N GLU A 277 -9.45 12.96 -0.30
CA GLU A 277 -8.14 12.60 -0.85
C GLU A 277 -8.01 11.07 -0.97
N PRO A 278 -7.50 10.55 -2.11
CA PRO A 278 -7.26 9.11 -2.23
C PRO A 278 -6.23 8.60 -1.22
N GLU A 279 -6.47 7.41 -0.67
CA GLU A 279 -5.48 6.64 0.08
C GLU A 279 -4.67 5.73 -0.85
N ILE A 280 -5.29 5.25 -1.93
CA ILE A 280 -4.68 4.35 -2.91
C ILE A 280 -3.66 5.07 -3.79
N GLN A 281 -2.69 4.32 -4.31
CA GLN A 281 -1.72 4.77 -5.29
C GLN A 281 -2.21 4.52 -6.72
N PHE A 282 -1.75 5.35 -7.67
CA PHE A 282 -2.14 5.26 -9.07
C PHE A 282 -0.92 5.08 -9.97
N TRP A 283 -0.96 4.12 -10.89
CA TRP A 283 0.08 3.91 -11.90
C TRP A 283 -0.52 3.95 -13.31
N GLY A 284 0.10 4.74 -14.20
CA GLY A 284 -0.27 4.84 -15.62
C GLY A 284 -1.47 5.74 -15.92
N PHE A 285 -1.87 6.59 -14.97
CA PHE A 285 -2.94 7.58 -15.20
C PHE A 285 -2.38 8.93 -15.60
N SER A 286 -3.14 9.68 -16.41
CA SER A 286 -2.80 11.06 -16.76
C SER A 286 -2.98 12.03 -15.58
N ASP A 287 -2.25 13.13 -15.62
CA ASP A 287 -2.35 14.18 -14.58
C ASP A 287 -3.77 14.72 -14.44
N ASP A 288 -4.54 14.81 -15.53
CA ASP A 288 -5.92 15.30 -15.48
C ASP A 288 -6.82 14.38 -14.65
N VAL A 289 -6.70 13.06 -14.85
CA VAL A 289 -7.40 12.06 -14.03
C VAL A 289 -6.96 12.16 -12.57
N LEU A 290 -5.67 12.30 -12.32
CA LEU A 290 -5.15 12.41 -10.96
C LEU A 290 -5.62 13.69 -10.26
N ARG A 291 -5.72 14.83 -10.97
CA ARG A 291 -6.29 16.09 -10.42
C ARG A 291 -7.78 15.94 -10.14
N GLU A 292 -8.55 15.34 -11.04
CA GLU A 292 -9.98 15.09 -10.80
C GLU A 292 -10.22 14.26 -9.54
N LEU A 293 -9.38 13.27 -9.30
CA LEU A 293 -9.45 12.41 -8.12
C LEU A 293 -8.87 13.05 -6.84
N GLY A 294 -8.15 14.16 -6.95
CA GLY A 294 -7.44 14.79 -5.84
C GLY A 294 -6.17 14.03 -5.41
N ALA A 295 -5.60 13.26 -6.32
CA ALA A 295 -4.33 12.56 -6.14
C ALA A 295 -3.13 13.43 -6.54
N LEU A 296 -3.37 14.48 -7.31
CA LEU A 296 -2.40 15.50 -7.72
C LEU A 296 -3.01 16.88 -7.44
N SER A 297 -2.25 17.76 -6.80
CA SER A 297 -2.62 19.16 -6.52
C SER A 297 -2.35 20.07 -7.70
#